data_c5b0019c8a551b42dc82175a3b5a02de
#
_entry.id   c5b0019c8a551b42dc82175a3b5a02de
#
_cell.length_a   1.000
_cell.length_b   1.000
_cell.length_c   1.000
_cell.angle_alpha   90.00
_cell.angle_beta   90.00
_cell.angle_gamma   90.00
#
_symmetry.space_group_name_H-M   'P 1'
#
loop_
_entity.id
_entity.type
_entity.pdbx_description
1 polymer ?
#
loop_
_entity_poly.entity_id
_entity_poly.type
_entity_poly.pdbx_seq_one_letter_code
_entity_poly.pdbx_strand_id
1 'polypeptide(L)'
;MQSSNPVFGNAPTLKQGQSFGAPGFPTAGQVEEIYRTPQRLTMDDIVIKTGLLLSIVVAVGAVVWFAKAPTGVVIGGGLLGFVLALVNIFKRQVSPALVIAYAVCQGAFLGGISFFFENTPGYAGLPLQAAVGTAAIFGAVLFLYKSGKLRATPQFVKVVTGAFIGLFALLILNVLINAFDGSGSGLGLRDGSNLAILFSIAFIAVGSLTFVLDFDQADKMVQAGVDQREAWRVSFGLVVGLVWLYLEILRLLSYLRDR
;
A
#
# COMPACT_ATOMS: atom_id res chain seq x y z
N MET A 1 -46.53 -27.25 37.47
CA MET A 1 -46.77 -28.54 36.79
C MET A 1 -45.42 -29.25 36.74
N GLN A 2 -45.28 -30.34 37.53
CA GLN A 2 -44.10 -31.18 37.49
C GLN A 2 -44.20 -32.11 36.27
N SER A 3 -43.17 -32.15 35.46
CA SER A 3 -43.11 -33.06 34.32
C SER A 3 -42.99 -34.49 34.79
N SER A 4 -43.87 -35.36 34.35
CA SER A 4 -43.88 -36.79 34.66
C SER A 4 -42.84 -37.60 33.85
N ASN A 5 -41.95 -36.94 33.11
CA ASN A 5 -40.90 -37.57 32.34
C ASN A 5 -39.73 -37.93 33.26
N PRO A 6 -39.35 -39.23 33.44
CA PRO A 6 -38.28 -39.61 34.33
C PRO A 6 -36.89 -39.05 33.95
N VAL A 7 -36.73 -38.59 32.72
CA VAL A 7 -35.47 -37.95 32.24
C VAL A 7 -35.27 -36.57 32.86
N PHE A 8 -36.35 -35.86 33.22
CA PHE A 8 -36.30 -34.54 33.83
C PHE A 8 -36.54 -34.52 35.35
N GLY A 9 -36.89 -35.64 35.93
CA GLY A 9 -37.21 -35.75 37.38
C GLY A 9 -35.98 -35.57 38.30
N ASN A 10 -34.79 -35.74 37.80
CA ASN A 10 -33.52 -35.61 38.52
C ASN A 10 -32.66 -34.42 38.06
N ALA A 11 -33.24 -33.43 37.38
CA ALA A 11 -32.50 -32.22 37.04
C ALA A 11 -32.22 -31.41 38.32
N PRO A 12 -30.94 -31.15 38.65
CA PRO A 12 -30.61 -30.32 39.81
C PRO A 12 -31.21 -28.93 39.61
N THR A 13 -31.97 -28.46 40.57
CA THR A 13 -32.52 -27.09 40.62
C THR A 13 -31.33 -26.11 40.67
N LEU A 14 -31.11 -25.40 39.58
CA LEU A 14 -30.08 -24.39 39.51
C LEU A 14 -30.39 -23.25 40.46
N LYS A 15 -29.58 -23.06 41.47
CA LYS A 15 -29.58 -21.85 42.29
C LYS A 15 -29.16 -20.67 41.39
N GLN A 16 -30.01 -19.64 41.36
CA GLN A 16 -29.72 -18.37 40.66
C GLN A 16 -28.33 -17.86 41.07
N GLY A 17 -27.35 -17.91 40.16
CA GLY A 17 -25.99 -17.45 40.39
C GLY A 17 -24.85 -18.43 40.04
N GLN A 18 -25.14 -19.69 39.68
CA GLN A 18 -24.07 -20.59 39.19
C GLN A 18 -23.93 -20.48 37.68
N SER A 19 -22.81 -19.91 37.26
CA SER A 19 -22.35 -19.96 35.87
C SER A 19 -22.16 -21.43 35.46
N PHE A 20 -22.66 -21.79 34.28
CA PHE A 20 -22.44 -23.09 33.67
C PHE A 20 -20.94 -23.23 33.31
N GLY A 21 -20.14 -23.63 34.29
CA GLY A 21 -18.76 -24.05 34.13
C GLY A 21 -18.64 -25.55 34.35
N ALA A 22 -19.36 -26.37 33.56
CA ALA A 22 -19.04 -27.78 33.49
C ALA A 22 -17.74 -27.97 32.73
N PRO A 23 -16.79 -28.83 33.20
CA PRO A 23 -15.56 -29.09 32.45
C PRO A 23 -15.94 -29.69 31.09
N GLY A 24 -15.68 -28.92 30.01
CA GLY A 24 -15.92 -29.32 28.63
C GLY A 24 -16.92 -28.49 27.83
N PHE A 25 -17.67 -27.56 28.42
CA PHE A 25 -18.52 -26.64 27.67
C PHE A 25 -17.87 -25.24 27.57
N PRO A 26 -17.76 -24.66 26.36
CA PRO A 26 -17.23 -23.33 26.21
C PRO A 26 -18.13 -22.31 26.91
N THR A 27 -17.55 -21.34 27.58
CA THR A 27 -18.29 -20.19 28.16
C THR A 27 -18.93 -19.36 27.04
N ALA A 28 -19.96 -18.55 27.38
CA ALA A 28 -20.64 -17.69 26.41
C ALA A 28 -19.66 -16.87 25.56
N GLY A 29 -18.58 -16.34 26.15
CA GLY A 29 -17.53 -15.64 25.43
C GLY A 29 -16.70 -16.52 24.48
N GLN A 30 -16.45 -17.79 24.87
CA GLN A 30 -15.78 -18.76 24.01
C GLN A 30 -16.69 -19.24 22.88
N VAL A 31 -18.00 -19.34 23.12
CA VAL A 31 -18.99 -19.64 22.08
C VAL A 31 -19.06 -18.50 21.08
N GLU A 32 -19.05 -17.24 21.53
CA GLU A 32 -19.02 -16.08 20.65
C GLU A 32 -17.73 -15.98 19.82
N GLU A 33 -16.61 -16.40 20.36
CA GLU A 33 -15.34 -16.48 19.65
C GLU A 33 -15.30 -17.64 18.62
N ILE A 34 -15.91 -18.78 18.93
CA ILE A 34 -16.06 -19.95 18.03
C ILE A 34 -17.04 -19.65 16.88
N TYR A 35 -18.11 -18.87 17.15
CA TYR A 35 -19.12 -18.48 16.16
C TYR A 35 -18.83 -17.14 15.49
N ARG A 36 -17.73 -16.47 15.77
CA ARG A 36 -17.26 -15.37 14.91
C ARG A 36 -17.02 -15.94 13.51
N THR A 37 -18.03 -15.81 12.67
CA THR A 37 -17.89 -16.10 11.24
C THR A 37 -16.68 -15.29 10.75
N PRO A 38 -15.63 -15.93 10.22
CA PRO A 38 -14.50 -15.18 9.69
C PRO A 38 -15.03 -14.20 8.65
N GLN A 39 -14.86 -12.92 8.92
CA GLN A 39 -15.30 -11.89 7.99
C GLN A 39 -14.46 -12.06 6.72
N ARG A 40 -15.15 -12.36 5.61
CA ARG A 40 -14.52 -12.54 4.30
C ARG A 40 -14.12 -11.19 3.74
N LEU A 41 -12.99 -11.19 3.06
CA LEU A 41 -12.51 -10.03 2.33
C LEU A 41 -13.54 -9.58 1.29
N THR A 42 -13.80 -8.27 1.25
CA THR A 42 -14.64 -7.63 0.21
C THR A 42 -13.83 -6.56 -0.52
N MET A 43 -14.28 -6.19 -1.72
CA MET A 43 -13.66 -5.08 -2.45
C MET A 43 -13.84 -3.75 -1.71
N ASP A 44 -14.96 -3.56 -1.02
CA ASP A 44 -15.21 -2.36 -0.22
C ASP A 44 -14.19 -2.23 0.92
N ASP A 45 -13.79 -3.33 1.56
CA ASP A 45 -12.75 -3.32 2.59
C ASP A 45 -11.42 -2.80 2.04
N ILE A 46 -11.04 -3.21 0.83
CA ILE A 46 -9.81 -2.78 0.16
C ILE A 46 -9.90 -1.28 -0.16
N VAL A 47 -11.01 -0.84 -0.74
CA VAL A 47 -11.23 0.57 -1.10
C VAL A 47 -11.18 1.46 0.13
N ILE A 48 -11.90 1.09 1.21
CA ILE A 48 -11.94 1.87 2.46
C ILE A 48 -10.55 1.95 3.09
N LYS A 49 -9.84 0.82 3.21
CA LYS A 49 -8.49 0.80 3.82
C LYS A 49 -7.46 1.54 2.97
N THR A 50 -7.53 1.42 1.64
CA THR A 50 -6.67 2.21 0.73
C THR A 50 -6.96 3.70 0.86
N GLY A 51 -8.24 4.10 0.87
CA GLY A 51 -8.66 5.48 1.07
C GLY A 51 -8.20 6.04 2.43
N LEU A 52 -8.32 5.25 3.50
CA LEU A 52 -7.82 5.60 4.82
C LEU A 52 -6.30 5.86 4.81
N LEU A 53 -5.53 4.94 4.24
CA LEU A 53 -4.07 5.06 4.18
C LEU A 53 -3.64 6.28 3.35
N LEU A 54 -4.28 6.51 2.20
CA LEU A 54 -4.01 7.70 1.37
C LEU A 54 -4.38 8.98 2.13
N SER A 55 -5.48 9.00 2.85
CA SER A 55 -5.87 10.15 3.67
C SER A 55 -4.84 10.45 4.76
N ILE A 56 -4.26 9.41 5.38
CA ILE A 56 -3.17 9.56 6.36
C ILE A 56 -1.91 10.14 5.66
N VAL A 57 -1.52 9.59 4.50
CA VAL A 57 -0.37 10.10 3.73
C VAL A 57 -0.55 11.58 3.40
N VAL A 58 -1.73 11.97 2.90
CA VAL A 58 -2.02 13.36 2.53
C VAL A 58 -2.08 14.26 3.75
N ALA A 59 -2.75 13.83 4.83
CA ALA A 59 -2.89 14.63 6.05
C ALA A 59 -1.52 14.88 6.71
N VAL A 60 -0.70 13.83 6.87
CA VAL A 60 0.65 13.97 7.44
C VAL A 60 1.54 14.78 6.50
N GLY A 61 1.44 14.56 5.20
CA GLY A 61 2.16 15.36 4.20
C GLY A 61 1.82 16.84 4.30
N ALA A 62 0.55 17.18 4.43
CA ALA A 62 0.10 18.55 4.63
C ALA A 62 0.65 19.16 5.94
N VAL A 63 0.60 18.42 7.05
CA VAL A 63 1.17 18.88 8.32
C VAL A 63 2.66 19.19 8.18
N VAL A 64 3.44 18.29 7.57
CA VAL A 64 4.89 18.46 7.35
C VAL A 64 5.16 19.65 6.43
N TRP A 65 4.34 19.83 5.40
CA TRP A 65 4.42 20.97 4.47
C TRP A 65 4.21 22.30 5.20
N PHE A 66 3.10 22.46 5.93
CA PHE A 66 2.79 23.71 6.63
C PHE A 66 3.73 23.98 7.81
N ALA A 67 4.17 22.95 8.50
CA ALA A 67 5.13 23.05 9.59
C ALA A 67 6.55 23.36 9.11
N LYS A 68 6.82 23.32 7.79
CA LYS A 68 8.16 23.48 7.21
C LYS A 68 9.18 22.60 7.91
N ALA A 69 8.82 21.32 8.07
CA ALA A 69 9.57 20.40 8.89
C ALA A 69 11.04 20.30 8.44
N PRO A 70 11.98 20.15 9.39
CA PRO A 70 13.40 20.08 9.08
C PRO A 70 13.72 18.86 8.22
N THR A 71 14.77 18.96 7.39
CA THR A 71 15.22 17.91 6.47
C THR A 71 15.42 16.55 7.15
N GLY A 72 15.81 16.54 8.43
CA GLY A 72 15.94 15.31 9.21
C GLY A 72 14.63 14.52 9.35
N VAL A 73 13.48 15.19 9.47
CA VAL A 73 12.16 14.54 9.51
C VAL A 73 11.82 13.92 8.17
N VAL A 74 12.16 14.60 7.08
CA VAL A 74 11.90 14.13 5.71
C VAL A 74 12.74 12.88 5.41
N ILE A 75 14.06 12.96 5.65
CA ILE A 75 14.97 11.82 5.45
C ILE A 75 14.61 10.66 6.39
N GLY A 76 14.35 10.96 7.66
CA GLY A 76 13.93 9.96 8.65
C GLY A 76 12.62 9.28 8.25
N GLY A 77 11.64 10.04 7.78
CA GLY A 77 10.39 9.51 7.24
C GLY A 77 10.61 8.57 6.06
N GLY A 78 11.46 8.96 5.10
CA GLY A 78 11.81 8.13 3.95
C GLY A 78 12.51 6.82 4.34
N LEU A 79 13.53 6.90 5.18
CA LEU A 79 14.29 5.72 5.63
C LEU A 79 13.43 4.77 6.49
N LEU A 80 12.70 5.31 7.48
CA LEU A 80 11.80 4.51 8.31
C LEU A 80 10.66 3.92 7.46
N GLY A 81 10.10 4.71 6.55
CA GLY A 81 9.08 4.23 5.62
C GLY A 81 9.62 3.10 4.75
N PHE A 82 10.83 3.19 4.23
CA PHE A 82 11.46 2.11 3.47
C PHE A 82 11.66 0.84 4.31
N VAL A 83 12.19 0.97 5.54
CA VAL A 83 12.33 -0.17 6.46
C VAL A 83 10.98 -0.81 6.79
N LEU A 84 9.97 0.01 7.08
CA LEU A 84 8.61 -0.48 7.34
C LEU A 84 8.01 -1.16 6.11
N ALA A 85 8.30 -0.69 4.89
CA ALA A 85 7.88 -1.36 3.67
C ALA A 85 8.49 -2.76 3.58
N LEU A 86 9.80 -2.88 3.78
CA LEU A 86 10.47 -4.18 3.78
C LEU A 86 9.88 -5.10 4.86
N VAL A 87 9.70 -4.62 6.08
CA VAL A 87 9.10 -5.40 7.16
C VAL A 87 7.70 -5.90 6.78
N ASN A 88 6.85 -5.04 6.20
CA ASN A 88 5.50 -5.43 5.78
C ASN A 88 5.51 -6.44 4.62
N ILE A 89 6.46 -6.33 3.66
CA ILE A 89 6.60 -7.26 2.53
C ILE A 89 6.98 -8.65 3.03
N PHE A 90 7.96 -8.74 3.94
CA PHE A 90 8.47 -10.04 4.41
C PHE A 90 7.65 -10.64 5.54
N LYS A 91 6.77 -9.85 6.18
CA LYS A 91 5.95 -10.35 7.28
C LYS A 91 4.81 -11.23 6.77
N ARG A 92 4.74 -12.46 7.32
CA ARG A 92 3.74 -13.45 6.93
C ARG A 92 2.31 -13.01 7.27
N GLN A 93 2.11 -12.35 8.41
CA GLN A 93 0.83 -11.80 8.83
C GLN A 93 0.89 -10.27 8.81
N VAL A 94 -0.05 -9.65 8.08
CA VAL A 94 -0.12 -8.19 7.98
C VAL A 94 -0.55 -7.61 9.33
N SER A 95 0.16 -6.58 9.77
CA SER A 95 -0.18 -5.82 10.96
C SER A 95 -0.73 -4.45 10.55
N PRO A 96 -2.00 -4.15 10.83
CA PRO A 96 -2.57 -2.83 10.52
C PRO A 96 -1.74 -1.67 11.07
N ALA A 97 -1.20 -1.83 12.28
CA ALA A 97 -0.36 -0.81 12.92
C ALA A 97 0.91 -0.49 12.11
N LEU A 98 1.59 -1.53 11.55
CA LEU A 98 2.79 -1.32 10.73
C LEU A 98 2.46 -0.66 9.39
N VAL A 99 1.29 -1.00 8.80
CA VAL A 99 0.83 -0.39 7.55
C VAL A 99 0.46 1.08 7.77
N ILE A 100 -0.19 1.41 8.88
CA ILE A 100 -0.49 2.80 9.26
C ILE A 100 0.80 3.57 9.55
N ALA A 101 1.73 2.98 10.30
CA ALA A 101 3.04 3.59 10.56
C ALA A 101 3.80 3.89 9.25
N TYR A 102 3.75 2.96 8.28
CA TYR A 102 4.28 3.19 6.94
C TYR A 102 3.63 4.41 6.27
N ALA A 103 2.29 4.51 6.29
CA ALA A 103 1.57 5.64 5.70
C ALA A 103 1.95 6.98 6.34
N VAL A 104 2.13 7.02 7.66
CA VAL A 104 2.62 8.21 8.38
C VAL A 104 4.03 8.59 7.94
N CYS A 105 4.96 7.64 7.90
CA CYS A 105 6.34 7.88 7.47
C CYS A 105 6.40 8.35 6.01
N GLN A 106 5.63 7.74 5.13
CA GLN A 106 5.57 8.16 3.72
C GLN A 106 4.90 9.51 3.53
N GLY A 107 3.88 9.82 4.33
CA GLY A 107 3.29 11.15 4.35
C GLY A 107 4.31 12.23 4.72
N ALA A 108 5.11 11.99 5.76
CA ALA A 108 6.17 12.92 6.17
C ALA A 108 7.23 13.10 5.07
N PHE A 109 7.65 12.01 4.45
CA PHE A 109 8.61 12.03 3.35
C PHE A 109 8.07 12.78 2.12
N LEU A 110 6.88 12.41 1.64
CA LEU A 110 6.27 13.04 0.47
C LEU A 110 5.96 14.52 0.70
N GLY A 111 5.44 14.88 1.88
CA GLY A 111 5.15 16.27 2.22
C GLY A 111 6.42 17.13 2.21
N GLY A 112 7.52 16.61 2.76
CA GLY A 112 8.80 17.31 2.76
C GLY A 112 9.44 17.43 1.38
N ILE A 113 9.44 16.36 0.58
CA ILE A 113 9.91 16.42 -0.81
C ILE A 113 9.07 17.40 -1.62
N SER A 114 7.76 17.33 -1.50
CA SER A 114 6.86 18.25 -2.20
C SER A 114 7.11 19.69 -1.81
N PHE A 115 7.32 19.99 -0.52
CA PHE A 115 7.69 21.31 -0.04
C PHE A 115 9.01 21.78 -0.63
N PHE A 116 10.02 20.90 -0.70
CA PHE A 116 11.31 21.21 -1.29
C PHE A 116 11.16 21.62 -2.77
N PHE A 117 10.44 20.81 -3.57
CA PHE A 117 10.22 21.13 -4.98
C PHE A 117 9.42 22.42 -5.17
N GLU A 118 8.37 22.64 -4.38
CA GLU A 118 7.54 23.86 -4.50
C GLU A 118 8.33 25.13 -4.23
N ASN A 119 9.29 25.10 -3.29
CA ASN A 119 10.08 26.27 -2.90
C ASN A 119 11.41 26.40 -3.68
N THR A 120 11.70 25.46 -4.56
CA THR A 120 12.89 25.53 -5.43
C THR A 120 12.55 26.42 -6.64
N PRO A 121 13.37 27.43 -6.95
CA PRO A 121 13.14 28.29 -8.11
C PRO A 121 13.00 27.47 -9.40
N GLY A 122 11.95 27.72 -10.17
CA GLY A 122 11.69 27.00 -11.42
C GLY A 122 10.78 25.78 -11.26
N TYR A 123 10.56 25.24 -10.04
CA TYR A 123 9.82 23.98 -9.84
C TYR A 123 8.44 24.15 -9.20
N ALA A 124 8.03 25.38 -8.92
CA ALA A 124 6.72 25.67 -8.35
C ALA A 124 5.60 25.02 -9.16
N GLY A 125 4.65 24.38 -8.44
CA GLY A 125 3.51 23.68 -9.02
C GLY A 125 3.78 22.23 -9.47
N LEU A 126 5.03 21.75 -9.51
CA LEU A 126 5.34 20.37 -9.88
C LEU A 126 4.69 19.35 -8.93
N PRO A 127 4.69 19.53 -7.61
CA PRO A 127 4.04 18.56 -6.71
C PRO A 127 2.55 18.37 -6.99
N LEU A 128 1.84 19.46 -7.28
CA LEU A 128 0.43 19.39 -7.64
C LEU A 128 0.24 18.64 -8.98
N GLN A 129 1.05 18.95 -9.98
CA GLN A 129 1.00 18.27 -11.28
C GLN A 129 1.29 16.78 -11.14
N ALA A 130 2.29 16.41 -10.32
CA ALA A 130 2.61 15.00 -10.04
C ALA A 130 1.45 14.29 -9.32
N ALA A 131 0.81 14.92 -8.35
CA ALA A 131 -0.33 14.36 -7.64
C ALA A 131 -1.52 14.13 -8.57
N VAL A 132 -1.87 15.13 -9.40
CA VAL A 132 -2.94 15.02 -10.40
C VAL A 132 -2.59 13.95 -11.44
N GLY A 133 -1.35 13.91 -11.92
CA GLY A 133 -0.87 12.89 -12.87
C GLY A 133 -0.97 11.48 -12.28
N THR A 134 -0.56 11.29 -11.03
CA THR A 134 -0.68 10.02 -10.31
C THR A 134 -2.13 9.56 -10.19
N ALA A 135 -3.01 10.45 -9.76
CA ALA A 135 -4.44 10.16 -9.63
C ALA A 135 -5.08 9.85 -10.99
N ALA A 136 -4.72 10.59 -12.04
CA ALA A 136 -5.23 10.38 -13.40
C ALA A 136 -4.79 9.03 -13.97
N ILE A 137 -3.51 8.66 -13.83
CA ILE A 137 -2.99 7.37 -14.30
C ILE A 137 -3.65 6.22 -13.53
N PHE A 138 -3.70 6.30 -12.20
CA PHE A 138 -4.34 5.27 -11.39
C PHE A 138 -5.83 5.12 -11.73
N GLY A 139 -6.56 6.22 -11.85
CA GLY A 139 -7.97 6.22 -12.24
C GLY A 139 -8.19 5.64 -13.64
N ALA A 140 -7.32 5.99 -14.62
CA ALA A 140 -7.39 5.45 -15.97
C ALA A 140 -7.15 3.94 -15.99
N VAL A 141 -6.13 3.44 -15.27
CA VAL A 141 -5.84 1.99 -15.18
C VAL A 141 -7.00 1.26 -14.51
N LEU A 142 -7.54 1.80 -13.41
CA LEU A 142 -8.70 1.23 -12.72
C LEU A 142 -9.93 1.17 -13.63
N PHE A 143 -10.19 2.25 -14.39
CA PHE A 143 -11.30 2.28 -15.36
C PHE A 143 -11.12 1.25 -16.47
N LEU A 144 -9.92 1.14 -17.04
CA LEU A 144 -9.60 0.16 -18.09
C LEU A 144 -9.70 -1.28 -17.56
N TYR A 145 -9.28 -1.52 -16.32
CA TYR A 145 -9.43 -2.81 -15.67
C TYR A 145 -10.92 -3.16 -15.46
N LYS A 146 -11.71 -2.26 -14.85
CA LYS A 146 -13.14 -2.46 -14.63
C LYS A 146 -13.94 -2.61 -15.92
N SER A 147 -13.55 -1.93 -16.99
CA SER A 147 -14.18 -2.08 -18.32
C SER A 147 -13.82 -3.38 -19.03
N GLY A 148 -12.94 -4.20 -18.45
CA GLY A 148 -12.48 -5.47 -19.03
C GLY A 148 -11.53 -5.32 -20.21
N LYS A 149 -11.14 -4.10 -20.58
CA LYS A 149 -10.18 -3.82 -21.67
C LYS A 149 -8.75 -4.22 -21.29
N LEU A 150 -8.38 -4.06 -20.02
CA LEU A 150 -7.12 -4.55 -19.47
C LEU A 150 -7.40 -5.74 -18.55
N ARG A 151 -6.84 -6.90 -18.90
CA ARG A 151 -6.96 -8.12 -18.11
C ARG A 151 -5.58 -8.69 -17.82
N ALA A 152 -5.38 -9.21 -16.61
CA ALA A 152 -4.14 -9.87 -16.21
C ALA A 152 -4.03 -11.28 -16.80
N THR A 153 -3.80 -11.37 -18.12
CA THR A 153 -3.51 -12.66 -18.76
C THR A 153 -2.16 -13.20 -18.29
N PRO A 154 -1.91 -14.53 -18.34
CA PRO A 154 -0.62 -15.09 -17.92
C PRO A 154 0.59 -14.50 -18.67
N GLN A 155 0.42 -14.14 -19.95
CA GLN A 155 1.46 -13.47 -20.73
C GLN A 155 1.68 -12.03 -20.23
N PHE A 156 0.60 -11.27 -20.02
CA PHE A 156 0.65 -9.91 -19.48
C PHE A 156 1.37 -9.88 -18.12
N VAL A 157 1.00 -10.79 -17.21
CA VAL A 157 1.66 -10.91 -15.90
C VAL A 157 3.17 -11.13 -16.05
N LYS A 158 3.58 -12.09 -16.90
CA LYS A 158 5.01 -12.38 -17.13
C LYS A 158 5.76 -11.17 -17.70
N VAL A 159 5.19 -10.49 -18.70
CA VAL A 159 5.82 -9.35 -19.36
C VAL A 159 5.95 -8.16 -18.38
N VAL A 160 4.85 -7.78 -17.71
CA VAL A 160 4.84 -6.64 -16.78
C VAL A 160 5.77 -6.90 -15.59
N THR A 161 5.69 -8.09 -14.99
CA THR A 161 6.56 -8.46 -13.86
C THR A 161 8.03 -8.51 -14.31
N GLY A 162 8.33 -9.11 -15.45
CA GLY A 162 9.69 -9.17 -15.98
C GLY A 162 10.26 -7.79 -16.31
N ALA A 163 9.47 -6.92 -16.95
CA ALA A 163 9.84 -5.55 -17.24
C ALA A 163 10.09 -4.74 -15.97
N PHE A 164 9.20 -4.88 -14.96
CA PHE A 164 9.35 -4.22 -13.67
C PHE A 164 10.63 -4.64 -12.94
N ILE A 165 10.89 -5.96 -12.87
CA ILE A 165 12.12 -6.49 -12.26
C ILE A 165 13.35 -5.99 -13.04
N GLY A 166 13.31 -5.99 -14.36
CA GLY A 166 14.42 -5.49 -15.19
C GLY A 166 14.72 -4.01 -14.97
N LEU A 167 13.69 -3.16 -14.96
CA LEU A 167 13.85 -1.73 -14.67
C LEU A 167 14.37 -1.50 -13.26
N PHE A 168 13.87 -2.26 -12.28
CA PHE A 168 14.30 -2.15 -10.90
C PHE A 168 15.75 -2.62 -10.71
N ALA A 169 16.15 -3.69 -11.38
CA ALA A 169 17.54 -4.15 -11.40
C ALA A 169 18.49 -3.10 -12.01
N LEU A 170 18.09 -2.46 -13.12
CA LEU A 170 18.85 -1.35 -13.71
C LEU A 170 18.96 -0.16 -12.75
N LEU A 171 17.89 0.15 -12.00
CA LEU A 171 17.92 1.19 -10.99
C LEU A 171 18.92 0.87 -9.87
N ILE A 172 18.91 -0.37 -9.35
CA ILE A 172 19.85 -0.81 -8.32
C ILE A 172 21.27 -0.75 -8.86
N LEU A 173 21.50 -1.24 -10.07
CA LEU A 173 22.81 -1.21 -10.72
C LEU A 173 23.32 0.22 -10.88
N ASN A 174 22.45 1.16 -11.30
CA ASN A 174 22.80 2.57 -11.40
C ASN A 174 23.21 3.16 -10.03
N VAL A 175 22.51 2.82 -8.96
CA VAL A 175 22.86 3.27 -7.61
C VAL A 175 24.19 2.68 -7.14
N LEU A 176 24.41 1.39 -7.40
CA LEU A 176 25.68 0.72 -7.05
C LEU A 176 26.86 1.33 -7.81
N ILE A 177 26.76 1.48 -9.13
CA ILE A 177 27.82 2.09 -9.94
C ILE A 177 28.10 3.51 -9.43
N ASN A 178 27.07 4.31 -9.20
CA ASN A 178 27.25 5.66 -8.65
C ASN A 178 27.94 5.68 -7.29
N ALA A 179 27.67 4.70 -6.43
CA ALA A 179 28.29 4.57 -5.11
C ALA A 179 29.79 4.18 -5.19
N PHE A 180 30.17 3.38 -6.20
CA PHE A 180 31.57 2.94 -6.37
C PHE A 180 32.41 3.87 -7.24
N ASP A 181 31.83 4.48 -8.27
CA ASP A 181 32.52 5.32 -9.23
C ASP A 181 32.67 6.78 -8.76
N GLY A 182 31.83 7.22 -7.81
CA GLY A 182 31.85 8.58 -7.27
C GLY A 182 31.55 9.69 -8.30
N SER A 183 31.22 9.32 -9.56
CA SER A 183 30.96 10.26 -10.66
C SER A 183 29.66 11.06 -10.51
N GLY A 184 28.77 10.60 -9.65
CA GLY A 184 27.46 11.22 -9.44
C GLY A 184 26.40 10.87 -10.49
N SER A 185 26.77 10.30 -11.63
CA SER A 185 25.87 9.98 -12.76
C SER A 185 25.54 8.48 -12.90
N GLY A 186 26.41 7.59 -12.42
CA GLY A 186 26.24 6.15 -12.58
C GLY A 186 26.10 5.75 -14.07
N LEU A 187 24.99 5.07 -14.43
CA LEU A 187 24.65 4.73 -15.82
C LEU A 187 23.93 5.87 -16.58
N GLY A 188 23.81 7.06 -16.00
CA GLY A 188 23.04 8.15 -16.61
C GLY A 188 21.53 7.97 -16.57
N LEU A 189 21.01 7.05 -15.74
CA LEU A 189 19.56 6.79 -15.63
C LEU A 189 18.83 7.79 -14.74
N ARG A 190 19.57 8.65 -14.04
CA ARG A 190 19.03 9.58 -13.02
C ARG A 190 19.70 10.99 -13.07
N ASP A 191 20.38 11.32 -14.17
CA ASP A 191 21.12 12.58 -14.35
C ASP A 191 20.37 13.67 -15.14
N GLY A 192 19.10 13.44 -15.49
CA GLY A 192 18.30 14.38 -16.29
C GLY A 192 18.55 14.31 -17.79
N SER A 193 19.41 13.42 -18.26
CA SER A 193 19.66 13.19 -19.70
C SER A 193 18.43 12.68 -20.44
N ASN A 194 18.52 12.64 -21.78
CA ASN A 194 17.47 12.00 -22.60
C ASN A 194 17.22 10.54 -22.18
N LEU A 195 18.28 9.84 -21.78
CA LEU A 195 18.19 8.46 -21.30
C LEU A 195 17.44 8.39 -19.97
N ALA A 196 17.70 9.31 -19.04
CA ALA A 196 17.00 9.40 -17.77
C ALA A 196 15.50 9.65 -17.94
N ILE A 197 15.14 10.54 -18.89
CA ILE A 197 13.73 10.82 -19.21
C ILE A 197 13.05 9.57 -19.80
N LEU A 198 13.68 8.91 -20.77
CA LEU A 198 13.15 7.68 -21.37
C LEU A 198 12.97 6.58 -20.32
N PHE A 199 13.96 6.45 -19.42
CA PHE A 199 13.90 5.51 -18.32
C PHE A 199 12.73 5.81 -17.36
N SER A 200 12.52 7.08 -16.99
CA SER A 200 11.39 7.50 -16.16
C SER A 200 10.05 7.24 -16.83
N ILE A 201 9.92 7.53 -18.13
CA ILE A 201 8.68 7.21 -18.89
C ILE A 201 8.41 5.71 -18.89
N ALA A 202 9.44 4.89 -19.17
CA ALA A 202 9.32 3.43 -19.15
C ALA A 202 8.91 2.94 -17.76
N PHE A 203 9.50 3.51 -16.72
CA PHE A 203 9.19 3.17 -15.33
C PHE A 203 7.76 3.54 -14.92
N ILE A 204 7.27 4.72 -15.31
CA ILE A 204 5.88 5.14 -15.10
C ILE A 204 4.93 4.22 -15.85
N ALA A 205 5.22 3.90 -17.12
CA ALA A 205 4.37 3.04 -17.92
C ALA A 205 4.27 1.62 -17.32
N VAL A 206 5.41 0.98 -17.05
CA VAL A 206 5.43 -0.36 -16.47
C VAL A 206 4.88 -0.36 -15.05
N GLY A 207 5.24 0.61 -14.22
CA GLY A 207 4.74 0.75 -12.86
C GLY A 207 3.23 0.97 -12.80
N SER A 208 2.65 1.73 -13.74
CA SER A 208 1.20 1.87 -13.84
C SER A 208 0.50 0.56 -14.21
N LEU A 209 1.12 -0.27 -15.06
CA LEU A 209 0.57 -1.56 -15.43
C LEU A 209 0.63 -2.58 -14.28
N THR A 210 1.48 -2.41 -13.26
CA THR A 210 1.45 -3.29 -12.09
C THR A 210 0.14 -3.17 -11.30
N PHE A 211 -0.53 -2.01 -11.34
CA PHE A 211 -1.85 -1.88 -10.70
C PHE A 211 -2.89 -2.84 -11.28
N VAL A 212 -2.77 -3.21 -12.56
CA VAL A 212 -3.64 -4.25 -13.15
C VAL A 212 -3.45 -5.59 -12.45
N LEU A 213 -2.19 -5.91 -12.07
CA LEU A 213 -1.86 -7.12 -11.34
C LEU A 213 -2.39 -7.06 -9.90
N ASP A 214 -2.29 -5.89 -9.27
CA ASP A 214 -2.79 -5.67 -7.92
C ASP A 214 -4.31 -5.81 -7.85
N PHE A 215 -5.04 -5.26 -8.85
CA PHE A 215 -6.49 -5.40 -8.94
C PHE A 215 -6.91 -6.85 -9.22
N ASP A 216 -6.24 -7.54 -10.12
CA ASP A 216 -6.50 -8.95 -10.42
C ASP A 216 -6.23 -9.86 -9.20
N GLN A 217 -5.17 -9.57 -8.46
CA GLN A 217 -4.87 -10.26 -7.21
C GLN A 217 -5.95 -9.99 -6.16
N ALA A 218 -6.40 -8.74 -6.02
CA ALA A 218 -7.49 -8.36 -5.13
C ALA A 218 -8.78 -9.12 -5.46
N ASP A 219 -9.19 -9.15 -6.74
CA ASP A 219 -10.36 -9.88 -7.20
C ASP A 219 -10.27 -11.38 -6.89
N LYS A 220 -9.11 -12.00 -7.15
CA LYS A 220 -8.87 -13.42 -6.85
C LYS A 220 -8.95 -13.72 -5.35
N MET A 221 -8.42 -12.84 -4.51
CA MET A 221 -8.47 -12.99 -3.06
C MET A 221 -9.91 -12.86 -2.54
N VAL A 222 -10.69 -11.91 -3.07
CA VAL A 222 -12.12 -11.77 -2.75
C VAL A 222 -12.91 -13.02 -3.17
N GLN A 223 -12.69 -13.52 -4.39
CA GLN A 223 -13.36 -14.74 -4.89
C GLN A 223 -12.96 -15.98 -4.07
N ALA A 224 -11.72 -16.07 -3.59
CA ALA A 224 -11.25 -17.14 -2.73
C ALA A 224 -11.79 -17.04 -1.29
N GLY A 225 -12.45 -15.94 -0.92
CA GLY A 225 -13.05 -15.75 0.40
C GLY A 225 -12.02 -15.72 1.53
N VAL A 226 -10.82 -15.15 1.28
CA VAL A 226 -9.76 -15.02 2.29
C VAL A 226 -10.19 -14.09 3.45
N ASP A 227 -9.44 -14.12 4.55
CA ASP A 227 -9.72 -13.31 5.74
C ASP A 227 -9.70 -11.79 5.41
N GLN A 228 -10.64 -11.04 5.99
CA GLN A 228 -10.74 -9.59 5.84
C GLN A 228 -9.46 -8.84 6.20
N ARG A 229 -8.60 -9.40 7.06
CA ARG A 229 -7.31 -8.81 7.42
C ARG A 229 -6.37 -8.63 6.23
N GLU A 230 -6.49 -9.48 5.21
CA GLU A 230 -5.68 -9.39 3.98
C GLU A 230 -5.98 -8.11 3.17
N ALA A 231 -7.11 -7.44 3.42
CA ALA A 231 -7.37 -6.11 2.84
C ALA A 231 -6.25 -5.10 3.17
N TRP A 232 -5.64 -5.18 4.35
CA TRP A 232 -4.50 -4.32 4.70
C TRP A 232 -3.27 -4.58 3.84
N ARG A 233 -3.04 -5.85 3.44
CA ARG A 233 -1.94 -6.21 2.54
C ARG A 233 -2.15 -5.63 1.15
N VAL A 234 -3.34 -5.82 0.59
CA VAL A 234 -3.68 -5.30 -0.74
C VAL A 234 -3.61 -3.77 -0.74
N SER A 235 -4.24 -3.13 0.27
CA SER A 235 -4.22 -1.67 0.42
C SER A 235 -2.80 -1.12 0.60
N PHE A 236 -1.93 -1.82 1.35
CA PHE A 236 -0.53 -1.46 1.49
C PHE A 236 0.19 -1.50 0.13
N GLY A 237 0.02 -2.56 -0.66
CA GLY A 237 0.61 -2.68 -2.00
C GLY A 237 0.19 -1.53 -2.92
N LEU A 238 -1.11 -1.22 -2.96
CA LEU A 238 -1.64 -0.10 -3.76
C LEU A 238 -1.04 1.25 -3.32
N VAL A 239 -0.91 1.50 -2.02
CA VAL A 239 -0.33 2.75 -1.52
C VAL A 239 1.17 2.83 -1.82
N VAL A 240 1.92 1.74 -1.69
CA VAL A 240 3.34 1.69 -2.09
C VAL A 240 3.49 2.06 -3.56
N GLY A 241 2.68 1.46 -4.43
CA GLY A 241 2.67 1.74 -5.87
C GLY A 241 2.35 3.19 -6.19
N LEU A 242 1.33 3.78 -5.52
CA LEU A 242 0.94 5.18 -5.70
C LEU A 242 2.01 6.15 -5.23
N VAL A 243 2.62 5.92 -4.06
CA VAL A 243 3.73 6.72 -3.54
C VAL A 243 4.89 6.71 -4.54
N TRP A 244 5.22 5.54 -5.06
CA TRP A 244 6.32 5.43 -6.01
C TRP A 244 6.02 6.08 -7.35
N LEU A 245 4.80 5.89 -7.88
CA LEU A 245 4.35 6.54 -9.11
C LEU A 245 4.40 8.07 -8.98
N TYR A 246 3.97 8.61 -7.83
CA TYR A 246 4.07 10.04 -7.55
C TYR A 246 5.52 10.54 -7.63
N LEU A 247 6.45 9.86 -6.98
CA LEU A 247 7.87 10.23 -6.98
C LEU A 247 8.48 10.16 -8.38
N GLU A 248 8.10 9.16 -9.18
CA GLU A 248 8.61 9.01 -10.54
C GLU A 248 8.07 10.09 -11.48
N ILE A 249 6.78 10.44 -11.35
CA ILE A 249 6.17 11.55 -12.12
C ILE A 249 6.80 12.87 -11.70
N LEU A 250 6.96 13.13 -10.40
CA LEU A 250 7.60 14.35 -9.89
C LEU A 250 9.02 14.51 -10.46
N ARG A 251 9.77 13.40 -10.48
CA ARG A 251 11.12 13.36 -11.06
C ARG A 251 11.10 13.62 -12.57
N LEU A 252 10.23 12.95 -13.30
CA LEU A 252 10.08 13.17 -14.75
C LEU A 252 9.78 14.64 -15.05
N LEU A 253 8.84 15.23 -14.33
CA LEU A 253 8.47 16.63 -14.49
C LEU A 253 9.65 17.57 -14.18
N SER A 254 10.46 17.26 -13.16
CA SER A 254 11.68 18.06 -12.88
C SER A 254 12.68 18.01 -14.04
N TYR A 255 12.94 16.85 -14.61
CA TYR A 255 13.83 16.72 -15.77
C TYR A 255 13.31 17.49 -17.00
N LEU A 256 12.02 17.52 -17.21
CA LEU A 256 11.42 18.28 -18.32
C LEU A 256 11.47 19.78 -18.08
N ARG A 257 11.50 20.21 -16.82
CA ARG A 257 11.53 21.64 -16.45
C ARG A 257 12.95 22.22 -16.53
N ASP A 258 13.98 21.39 -16.36
CA ASP A 258 15.41 21.77 -16.43
C ASP A 258 15.92 21.98 -17.86
N ARG A 259 15.06 21.79 -18.86
CA ARG A 259 15.35 22.00 -20.29
C ARG A 259 14.82 23.32 -20.80
#